data_e0af9cb6c363aef816401dde4711d5ce
#
_entry.id   e0af9cb6c363aef816401dde4711d5ce
#
_cell.length_a   1.000
_cell.length_b   1.000
_cell.length_c   1.000
_cell.angle_alpha   90.00
_cell.angle_beta   90.00
_cell.angle_gamma   90.00
#
_symmetry.space_group_name_H-M   'P 1'
#
loop_
_entity.id
_entity.type
_entity.pdbx_description
1 polymer ?
#
loop_
_entity_poly.entity_id
_entity_poly.type
_entity_poly.pdbx_seq_one_letter_code
_entity_poly.pdbx_strand_id
1 'polypeptide(L)'
;MGRRRIDDTSHPDQSLTNEFWLRFSDNPQPPMREKIIYLTMDAVAERGPANFNSAEVCDRLGITHPMVNHYFDNRDGLLAVTAFVVYDRHIRSLWDAVAKAPADPVKRLKAWMWQQVSSTDVMGGWGAVLNYPHTSLTVTSIMNAQFRDEINELFEWNLACLAILVSDVKKGIVSPLPAQIDPELRSELGGQSDIVALVSSVAWSALGVAVWNTGQHLASAQVPEVIDQREALIEAHIDHVVNTL
;
A
#
# COMPACT_ATOMS: atom_id res chain seq x y z
N MET A 1 3.24 -30.30 -39.48
CA MET A 1 3.10 -29.44 -38.29
C MET A 1 4.09 -28.29 -38.41
N GLY A 2 3.63 -27.11 -38.88
CA GLY A 2 4.46 -25.95 -39.12
C GLY A 2 4.72 -25.25 -37.80
N ARG A 3 6.00 -25.07 -37.40
CA ARG A 3 6.40 -24.15 -36.37
C ARG A 3 6.00 -22.74 -36.82
N ARG A 4 5.04 -22.10 -36.11
CA ARG A 4 4.84 -20.66 -36.21
C ARG A 4 6.18 -20.01 -35.84
N ARG A 5 6.79 -19.29 -36.76
CA ARG A 5 7.80 -18.28 -36.44
C ARG A 5 7.12 -17.27 -35.54
N ILE A 6 7.59 -17.17 -34.30
CA ILE A 6 7.32 -16.03 -33.44
C ILE A 6 8.06 -14.88 -34.13
N ASP A 7 7.32 -13.93 -34.69
CA ASP A 7 7.89 -12.65 -35.12
C ASP A 7 8.37 -11.94 -33.84
N ASP A 8 9.68 -12.01 -33.62
CA ASP A 8 10.41 -11.47 -32.49
C ASP A 8 10.70 -9.98 -32.73
N THR A 9 9.65 -9.19 -32.89
CA THR A 9 9.76 -7.72 -32.93
C THR A 9 8.76 -7.10 -31.95
N SER A 10 8.83 -7.51 -30.68
CA SER A 10 8.26 -6.70 -29.60
C SER A 10 9.17 -5.49 -29.42
N HIS A 11 8.85 -4.38 -30.08
CA HIS A 11 9.48 -3.11 -29.78
C HIS A 11 9.06 -2.66 -28.39
N PRO A 12 10.01 -2.26 -27.51
CA PRO A 12 9.66 -1.72 -26.20
C PRO A 12 8.65 -0.59 -26.35
N ASP A 13 7.72 -0.53 -25.39
CA ASP A 13 6.67 0.49 -25.37
C ASP A 13 7.32 1.90 -25.27
N GLN A 14 7.09 2.71 -26.29
CA GLN A 14 7.62 4.07 -26.37
C GLN A 14 7.02 5.01 -25.29
N SER A 15 5.91 4.61 -24.64
CA SER A 15 5.33 5.36 -23.51
C SER A 15 6.15 5.22 -22.23
N LEU A 16 7.08 4.25 -22.14
CA LEU A 16 7.95 4.04 -20.98
C LEU A 16 9.12 5.02 -20.96
N THR A 17 8.80 6.28 -20.77
CA THR A 17 9.75 7.38 -20.67
C THR A 17 10.39 7.46 -19.29
N ASN A 18 11.43 8.31 -19.15
CA ASN A 18 12.01 8.62 -17.85
C ASN A 18 10.96 9.14 -16.87
N GLU A 19 9.98 9.93 -17.33
CA GLU A 19 8.88 10.44 -16.49
C GLU A 19 7.98 9.32 -15.95
N PHE A 20 7.74 8.27 -16.73
CA PHE A 20 7.02 7.10 -16.25
C PHE A 20 7.74 6.47 -15.04
N TRP A 21 9.06 6.27 -15.13
CA TRP A 21 9.83 5.65 -14.04
C TRP A 21 9.94 6.54 -12.82
N LEU A 22 10.00 7.86 -12.99
CA LEU A 22 10.04 8.83 -11.88
C LEU A 22 8.76 8.84 -11.03
N ARG A 23 7.67 8.25 -11.51
CA ARG A 23 6.47 8.00 -10.67
C ARG A 23 6.73 6.98 -9.55
N PHE A 24 7.73 6.13 -9.72
CA PHE A 24 8.00 5.00 -8.82
C PHE A 24 9.37 5.07 -8.14
N SER A 25 10.30 5.85 -8.65
CA SER A 25 11.68 5.90 -8.17
C SER A 25 12.32 7.23 -8.53
N ASP A 26 13.26 7.70 -7.72
CA ASP A 26 14.11 8.87 -8.06
C ASP A 26 15.09 8.56 -9.19
N ASN A 27 15.21 7.30 -9.60
CA ASN A 27 16.03 6.87 -10.71
C ASN A 27 15.22 6.85 -12.01
N PRO A 28 15.51 7.75 -12.98
CA PRO A 28 14.83 7.76 -14.28
C PRO A 28 15.17 6.55 -15.17
N GLN A 29 16.16 5.76 -14.79
CA GLN A 29 16.60 4.55 -15.49
C GLN A 29 16.80 3.39 -14.49
N PRO A 30 15.72 2.89 -13.84
CA PRO A 30 15.86 1.85 -12.85
C PRO A 30 16.38 0.54 -13.48
N PRO A 31 16.98 -0.34 -12.67
CA PRO A 31 17.37 -1.69 -13.11
C PRO A 31 16.19 -2.50 -13.66
N MET A 32 16.45 -3.49 -14.52
CA MET A 32 15.40 -4.29 -15.16
C MET A 32 14.43 -4.93 -14.15
N ARG A 33 14.95 -5.46 -13.04
CA ARG A 33 14.12 -6.05 -11.99
C ARG A 33 13.10 -5.05 -11.43
N GLU A 34 13.51 -3.82 -11.20
CA GLU A 34 12.63 -2.74 -10.70
C GLU A 34 11.64 -2.31 -11.79
N LYS A 35 12.07 -2.22 -13.05
CA LYS A 35 11.17 -1.92 -14.19
C LYS A 35 10.01 -2.92 -14.26
N ILE A 36 10.31 -4.22 -14.08
CA ILE A 36 9.28 -5.26 -14.06
C ILE A 36 8.32 -5.05 -12.88
N ILE A 37 8.83 -4.76 -11.68
CA ILE A 37 8.00 -4.48 -10.50
C ILE A 37 7.10 -3.26 -10.73
N TYR A 38 7.63 -2.15 -11.23
CA TYR A 38 6.87 -0.90 -11.43
C TYR A 38 5.77 -1.04 -12.48
N LEU A 39 6.03 -1.76 -13.57
CA LEU A 39 4.99 -2.07 -14.55
C LEU A 39 3.93 -3.02 -13.97
N THR A 40 4.33 -3.96 -13.12
CA THR A 40 3.38 -4.84 -12.44
C THR A 40 2.53 -4.05 -11.44
N MET A 41 3.12 -3.08 -10.73
CA MET A 41 2.36 -2.17 -9.85
C MET A 41 1.28 -1.43 -10.63
N ASP A 42 1.64 -0.83 -11.76
CA ASP A 42 0.74 -0.07 -12.64
C ASP A 42 -0.40 -0.97 -13.17
N ALA A 43 -0.05 -2.13 -13.75
CA ALA A 43 -1.01 -3.05 -14.36
C ALA A 43 -2.00 -3.65 -13.36
N VAL A 44 -1.55 -3.98 -12.14
CA VAL A 44 -2.44 -4.53 -11.10
C VAL A 44 -3.29 -3.43 -10.48
N ALA A 45 -2.77 -2.22 -10.31
CA ALA A 45 -3.57 -1.08 -9.85
C ALA A 45 -4.77 -0.82 -10.77
N GLU A 46 -4.56 -0.90 -12.09
CA GLU A 46 -5.61 -0.65 -13.07
C GLU A 46 -6.64 -1.80 -13.18
N ARG A 47 -6.19 -3.06 -13.15
CA ARG A 47 -7.01 -4.21 -13.58
C ARG A 47 -7.23 -5.27 -12.51
N GLY A 48 -6.61 -5.12 -11.38
CA GLY A 48 -6.61 -6.09 -10.31
C GLY A 48 -5.71 -7.31 -10.55
N PRO A 49 -5.38 -8.07 -9.50
CA PRO A 49 -4.45 -9.18 -9.56
C PRO A 49 -4.95 -10.37 -10.37
N ALA A 50 -6.28 -10.58 -10.43
CA ALA A 50 -6.89 -11.67 -11.20
C ALA A 50 -6.69 -11.50 -12.70
N ASN A 51 -6.72 -10.26 -13.20
CA ASN A 51 -6.60 -9.93 -14.62
C ASN A 51 -5.17 -9.57 -15.03
N PHE A 52 -4.21 -9.62 -14.11
CA PHE A 52 -2.82 -9.36 -14.41
C PHE A 52 -2.22 -10.47 -15.26
N ASN A 53 -1.54 -10.08 -16.36
CA ASN A 53 -0.82 -10.97 -17.24
C ASN A 53 0.64 -10.50 -17.38
N SER A 54 1.58 -11.34 -16.95
CA SER A 54 3.02 -11.03 -17.06
C SER A 54 3.52 -10.93 -18.50
N ALA A 55 2.78 -11.50 -19.49
CA ALA A 55 3.10 -11.34 -20.91
C ALA A 55 3.11 -9.87 -21.32
N GLU A 56 2.15 -9.09 -20.81
CA GLU A 56 2.08 -7.66 -21.12
C GLU A 56 3.29 -6.87 -20.59
N VAL A 57 3.78 -7.21 -19.40
CA VAL A 57 5.01 -6.62 -18.87
C VAL A 57 6.19 -6.97 -19.77
N CYS A 58 6.24 -8.24 -20.25
CA CYS A 58 7.26 -8.68 -21.19
C CYS A 58 7.21 -7.86 -22.49
N ASP A 59 6.03 -7.73 -23.07
CA ASP A 59 5.83 -7.01 -24.35
C ASP A 59 6.22 -5.53 -24.21
N ARG A 60 5.77 -4.87 -23.14
CA ARG A 60 6.10 -3.46 -22.90
C ARG A 60 7.58 -3.19 -22.69
N LEU A 61 8.32 -4.12 -22.09
CA LEU A 61 9.76 -3.99 -21.86
C LEU A 61 10.62 -4.56 -23.00
N GLY A 62 10.03 -5.26 -23.97
CA GLY A 62 10.78 -5.99 -24.98
C GLY A 62 11.64 -7.12 -24.41
N ILE A 63 11.13 -7.80 -23.35
CA ILE A 63 11.81 -8.92 -22.67
C ILE A 63 11.01 -10.22 -22.81
N THR A 64 11.61 -11.32 -22.41
CA THR A 64 10.99 -12.65 -22.51
C THR A 64 10.49 -13.16 -21.16
N HIS A 65 9.48 -14.05 -21.16
CA HIS A 65 9.00 -14.72 -19.95
C HIS A 65 10.09 -15.43 -19.13
N PRO A 66 11.09 -16.13 -19.74
CA PRO A 66 12.21 -16.68 -18.99
C PRO A 66 12.98 -15.65 -18.18
N MET A 67 13.08 -14.39 -18.65
CA MET A 67 13.74 -13.33 -17.88
C MET A 67 12.93 -12.95 -16.65
N VAL A 68 11.60 -12.84 -16.77
CA VAL A 68 10.73 -12.58 -15.61
C VAL A 68 10.84 -13.73 -14.61
N ASN A 69 10.78 -14.98 -15.08
CA ASN A 69 10.92 -16.16 -14.22
C ASN A 69 12.31 -16.24 -13.56
N HIS A 70 13.37 -15.75 -14.22
CA HIS A 70 14.70 -15.68 -13.61
C HIS A 70 14.73 -14.76 -12.38
N TYR A 71 13.98 -13.65 -12.39
CA TYR A 71 13.93 -12.69 -11.28
C TYR A 71 12.92 -13.07 -10.18
N PHE A 72 11.84 -13.77 -10.52
CA PHE A 72 10.67 -13.91 -9.65
C PHE A 72 10.11 -15.33 -9.60
N ASP A 73 10.78 -16.33 -10.18
CA ASP A 73 10.38 -17.73 -10.32
C ASP A 73 9.13 -17.94 -11.19
N ASN A 74 8.06 -17.21 -10.93
CA ASN A 74 6.80 -17.31 -11.67
C ASN A 74 5.94 -16.04 -11.47
N ARG A 75 4.72 -16.05 -12.05
CA ARG A 75 3.75 -14.97 -11.93
C ARG A 75 3.40 -14.62 -10.48
N ASP A 76 3.18 -15.63 -9.65
CA ASP A 76 2.76 -15.40 -8.26
C ASP A 76 3.92 -14.90 -7.41
N GLY A 77 5.15 -15.30 -7.68
CA GLY A 77 6.36 -14.73 -7.11
C GLY A 77 6.55 -13.26 -7.49
N LEU A 78 6.32 -12.90 -8.76
CA LEU A 78 6.33 -11.49 -9.19
C LEU A 78 5.26 -10.67 -8.45
N LEU A 79 4.04 -11.19 -8.35
CA LEU A 79 2.97 -10.52 -7.61
C LEU A 79 3.31 -10.38 -6.11
N ALA A 80 3.92 -11.41 -5.49
CA ALA A 80 4.30 -11.38 -4.08
C ALA A 80 5.37 -10.33 -3.77
N VAL A 81 6.43 -10.28 -4.57
CA VAL A 81 7.48 -9.25 -4.45
C VAL A 81 6.88 -7.84 -4.66
N THR A 82 6.03 -7.71 -5.67
CA THR A 82 5.39 -6.41 -5.96
C THR A 82 4.44 -6.00 -4.85
N ALA A 83 3.66 -6.93 -4.28
CA ALA A 83 2.77 -6.68 -3.14
C ALA A 83 3.54 -6.16 -1.92
N PHE A 84 4.71 -6.74 -1.62
CA PHE A 84 5.57 -6.25 -0.55
C PHE A 84 6.05 -4.81 -0.81
N VAL A 85 6.51 -4.50 -2.03
CA VAL A 85 6.92 -3.14 -2.40
C VAL A 85 5.76 -2.14 -2.27
N VAL A 86 4.54 -2.53 -2.66
CA VAL A 86 3.34 -1.69 -2.50
C VAL A 86 3.02 -1.48 -1.02
N TYR A 87 3.12 -2.54 -0.21
CA TYR A 87 2.89 -2.47 1.24
C TYR A 87 3.88 -1.54 1.93
N ASP A 88 5.19 -1.70 1.68
CA ASP A 88 6.22 -0.82 2.23
C ASP A 88 5.98 0.66 1.87
N ARG A 89 5.70 0.93 0.60
CA ARG A 89 5.40 2.29 0.14
C ARG A 89 4.14 2.86 0.77
N HIS A 90 3.11 2.03 0.91
CA HIS A 90 1.87 2.44 1.57
C HIS A 90 2.14 2.88 3.01
N ILE A 91 2.81 2.03 3.80
CA ILE A 91 3.13 2.38 5.19
C ILE A 91 3.98 3.66 5.26
N ARG A 92 5.01 3.78 4.43
CA ARG A 92 5.85 5.01 4.40
C ARG A 92 5.03 6.25 4.05
N SER A 93 4.09 6.14 3.10
CA SER A 93 3.24 7.27 2.71
C SER A 93 2.35 7.79 3.84
N LEU A 94 1.93 6.93 4.77
CA LEU A 94 1.19 7.35 5.97
C LEU A 94 2.03 8.29 6.82
N TRP A 95 3.29 7.94 7.04
CA TRP A 95 4.21 8.70 7.90
C TRP A 95 4.76 9.94 7.22
N ASP A 96 4.89 9.93 5.90
CA ASP A 96 5.16 11.13 5.11
C ASP A 96 4.03 12.17 5.22
N ALA A 97 2.78 11.73 5.25
CA ALA A 97 1.63 12.60 5.47
C ALA A 97 1.65 13.20 6.89
N VAL A 98 1.97 12.39 7.91
CA VAL A 98 2.13 12.83 9.29
C VAL A 98 3.27 13.84 9.42
N ALA A 99 4.41 13.61 8.76
CA ALA A 99 5.57 14.50 8.81
C ALA A 99 5.29 15.88 8.17
N LYS A 100 4.41 15.92 7.17
CA LYS A 100 3.98 17.15 6.49
C LYS A 100 2.85 17.87 7.21
N ALA A 101 2.18 17.21 8.15
CA ALA A 101 1.09 17.80 8.93
C ALA A 101 1.61 18.88 9.90
N PRO A 102 0.80 19.88 10.27
CA PRO A 102 1.16 20.83 11.31
C PRO A 102 1.55 20.12 12.62
N ALA A 103 2.39 20.77 13.45
CA ALA A 103 2.79 20.28 14.77
C ALA A 103 1.63 20.39 15.78
N ASP A 104 0.58 19.62 15.54
CA ASP A 104 -0.65 19.52 16.32
C ASP A 104 -1.03 18.03 16.39
N PRO A 105 -1.26 17.46 17.59
CA PRO A 105 -1.45 16.02 17.73
C PRO A 105 -2.71 15.52 16.99
N VAL A 106 -3.80 16.28 17.02
CA VAL A 106 -5.05 15.94 16.34
C VAL A 106 -4.85 15.97 14.81
N LYS A 107 -4.20 17.00 14.28
CA LYS A 107 -3.96 17.14 12.84
C LYS A 107 -3.02 16.05 12.32
N ARG A 108 -2.03 15.65 13.09
CA ARG A 108 -1.12 14.54 12.75
C ARG A 108 -1.86 13.21 12.65
N LEU A 109 -2.72 12.90 13.65
CA LEU A 109 -3.52 11.68 13.62
C LEU A 109 -4.53 11.68 12.47
N LYS A 110 -5.21 12.80 12.23
CA LYS A 110 -6.11 12.97 11.07
C LYS A 110 -5.36 12.78 9.75
N ALA A 111 -4.14 13.28 9.61
CA ALA A 111 -3.32 13.09 8.42
C ALA A 111 -3.00 11.61 8.16
N TRP A 112 -2.68 10.84 9.22
CA TRP A 112 -2.48 9.40 9.12
C TRP A 112 -3.74 8.69 8.66
N MET A 113 -4.89 8.96 9.30
CA MET A 113 -6.18 8.34 8.96
C MET A 113 -6.61 8.69 7.54
N TRP A 114 -6.51 9.96 7.16
CA TRP A 114 -6.85 10.42 5.81
C TRP A 114 -6.00 9.74 4.75
N GLN A 115 -4.69 9.64 4.98
CA GLN A 115 -3.77 8.97 4.06
C GLN A 115 -4.08 7.47 3.95
N GLN A 116 -4.45 6.81 5.06
CA GLN A 116 -4.87 5.41 5.05
C GLN A 116 -6.08 5.18 4.13
N VAL A 117 -7.05 6.08 4.17
CA VAL A 117 -8.26 5.98 3.35
C VAL A 117 -7.99 6.37 1.89
N SER A 118 -7.33 7.50 1.65
CA SER A 118 -7.10 8.02 0.31
C SER A 118 -6.12 7.19 -0.51
N SER A 119 -5.20 6.48 0.14
CA SER A 119 -4.25 5.59 -0.56
C SER A 119 -4.94 4.45 -1.30
N THR A 120 -6.17 4.07 -0.92
CA THR A 120 -6.93 3.05 -1.65
C THR A 120 -7.27 3.46 -3.08
N ASP A 121 -7.42 4.75 -3.33
CA ASP A 121 -7.66 5.28 -4.68
C ASP A 121 -6.41 5.12 -5.56
N VAL A 122 -5.21 5.24 -4.95
CA VAL A 122 -3.94 5.09 -5.66
C VAL A 122 -3.53 3.62 -5.80
N MET A 123 -3.82 2.81 -4.79
CA MET A 123 -3.49 1.38 -4.80
C MET A 123 -4.36 0.57 -5.78
N GLY A 124 -5.59 1.03 -6.09
CA GLY A 124 -6.48 0.34 -7.01
C GLY A 124 -6.61 -1.16 -6.67
N GLY A 125 -6.32 -2.02 -7.65
CA GLY A 125 -6.39 -3.48 -7.49
C GLY A 125 -5.49 -4.08 -6.41
N TRP A 126 -4.46 -3.36 -5.92
CA TRP A 126 -3.63 -3.82 -4.80
C TRP A 126 -4.39 -3.82 -3.47
N GLY A 127 -5.41 -2.99 -3.32
CA GLY A 127 -6.31 -3.05 -2.17
C GLY A 127 -6.94 -4.44 -1.99
N ALA A 128 -7.23 -5.15 -3.08
CA ALA A 128 -7.74 -6.52 -3.02
C ALA A 128 -6.70 -7.51 -2.48
N VAL A 129 -5.40 -7.31 -2.78
CA VAL A 129 -4.32 -8.19 -2.28
C VAL A 129 -4.01 -7.91 -0.82
N LEU A 130 -3.89 -6.65 -0.43
CA LEU A 130 -3.40 -6.25 0.89
C LEU A 130 -4.50 -6.26 1.96
N ASN A 131 -5.72 -5.84 1.60
CA ASN A 131 -6.84 -5.77 2.55
C ASN A 131 -7.69 -7.04 2.57
N TYR A 132 -7.63 -7.85 1.51
CA TYR A 132 -8.36 -9.11 1.37
C TYR A 132 -7.40 -10.25 1.00
N PRO A 133 -6.51 -10.68 1.89
CA PRO A 133 -5.49 -11.69 1.59
C PRO A 133 -6.08 -13.02 1.10
N HIS A 134 -7.33 -13.32 1.46
CA HIS A 134 -8.03 -14.52 0.99
C HIS A 134 -8.28 -14.56 -0.52
N THR A 135 -8.27 -13.44 -1.20
CA THR A 135 -8.45 -13.37 -2.66
C THR A 135 -7.21 -13.81 -3.43
N SER A 136 -6.06 -13.87 -2.77
CA SER A 136 -4.77 -14.19 -3.36
C SER A 136 -3.87 -14.96 -2.39
N LEU A 137 -4.38 -16.04 -1.79
CA LEU A 137 -3.69 -16.82 -0.73
C LEU A 137 -2.27 -17.25 -1.13
N THR A 138 -2.07 -17.69 -2.37
CA THR A 138 -0.74 -18.10 -2.86
C THR A 138 0.24 -16.92 -2.84
N VAL A 139 -0.18 -15.77 -3.37
CA VAL A 139 0.64 -14.54 -3.40
C VAL A 139 0.98 -14.10 -1.99
N THR A 140 -0.01 -14.05 -1.10
CA THR A 140 0.18 -13.65 0.31
C THR A 140 1.09 -14.61 1.06
N SER A 141 0.96 -15.93 0.80
CA SER A 141 1.82 -16.95 1.42
C SER A 141 3.27 -16.81 0.97
N ILE A 142 3.51 -16.57 -0.33
CA ILE A 142 4.86 -16.34 -0.86
C ILE A 142 5.44 -15.06 -0.26
N MET A 143 4.68 -13.96 -0.25
CA MET A 143 5.10 -12.69 0.33
C MET A 143 5.51 -12.84 1.79
N ASN A 144 4.66 -13.46 2.61
CA ASN A 144 4.94 -13.70 4.02
C ASN A 144 6.13 -14.67 4.26
N ALA A 145 6.37 -15.62 3.34
CA ALA A 145 7.52 -16.51 3.46
C ALA A 145 8.83 -15.81 3.10
N GLN A 146 8.81 -14.92 2.11
CA GLN A 146 10.02 -14.24 1.63
C GLN A 146 10.40 -13.00 2.44
N PHE A 147 9.41 -12.27 2.99
CA PHE A 147 9.58 -10.95 3.60
C PHE A 147 9.03 -10.90 5.03
N ARG A 148 9.00 -12.03 5.74
CA ARG A 148 8.40 -12.11 7.08
C ARG A 148 8.99 -11.11 8.06
N ASP A 149 10.30 -11.03 8.12
CA ASP A 149 10.99 -10.20 9.10
C ASP A 149 10.80 -8.71 8.77
N GLU A 150 10.92 -8.34 7.51
CA GLU A 150 10.71 -6.98 7.03
C GLU A 150 9.24 -6.54 7.22
N ILE A 151 8.28 -7.43 6.97
CA ILE A 151 6.84 -7.16 7.20
C ILE A 151 6.58 -6.95 8.69
N ASN A 152 7.14 -7.81 9.55
CA ASN A 152 6.96 -7.70 10.99
C ASN A 152 7.58 -6.41 11.53
N GLU A 153 8.81 -6.08 11.14
CA GLU A 153 9.49 -4.85 11.54
C GLU A 153 8.68 -3.60 11.11
N LEU A 154 8.22 -3.58 9.86
CA LEU A 154 7.44 -2.47 9.34
C LEU A 154 6.08 -2.34 10.02
N PHE A 155 5.43 -3.45 10.31
CA PHE A 155 4.15 -3.50 11.01
C PHE A 155 4.29 -3.04 12.46
N GLU A 156 5.29 -3.54 13.19
CA GLU A 156 5.56 -3.14 14.58
C GLU A 156 5.90 -1.64 14.65
N TRP A 157 6.76 -1.16 13.74
CA TRP A 157 7.10 0.26 13.67
C TRP A 157 5.86 1.12 13.42
N ASN A 158 5.01 0.74 12.46
CA ASN A 158 3.77 1.44 12.16
C ASN A 158 2.84 1.50 13.37
N LEU A 159 2.64 0.39 14.08
CA LEU A 159 1.79 0.35 15.28
C LEU A 159 2.36 1.19 16.43
N ALA A 160 3.67 1.13 16.66
CA ALA A 160 4.31 1.92 17.71
C ALA A 160 4.21 3.43 17.43
N CYS A 161 4.46 3.86 16.20
CA CYS A 161 4.26 5.24 15.81
C CYS A 161 2.80 5.69 15.96
N LEU A 162 1.83 4.83 15.61
CA LEU A 162 0.41 5.12 15.81
C LEU A 162 0.06 5.23 17.29
N ALA A 163 0.65 4.39 18.16
CA ALA A 163 0.48 4.48 19.60
C ALA A 163 0.97 5.82 20.16
N ILE A 164 2.09 6.33 19.64
CA ILE A 164 2.59 7.66 19.99
C ILE A 164 1.60 8.74 19.56
N LEU A 165 1.06 8.69 18.32
CA LEU A 165 0.06 9.67 17.87
C LEU A 165 -1.20 9.67 18.75
N VAL A 166 -1.73 8.49 19.09
CA VAL A 166 -2.91 8.34 19.97
C VAL A 166 -2.61 8.89 21.36
N SER A 167 -1.44 8.57 21.94
CA SER A 167 -0.99 9.08 23.22
C SER A 167 -0.82 10.60 23.20
N ASP A 168 -0.27 11.15 22.12
CA ASP A 168 -0.09 12.58 21.90
C ASP A 168 -1.43 13.33 21.92
N VAL A 169 -2.46 12.80 21.24
CA VAL A 169 -3.81 13.37 21.25
C VAL A 169 -4.36 13.42 22.67
N LYS A 170 -4.24 12.33 23.45
CA LYS A 170 -4.69 12.28 24.85
C LYS A 170 -3.97 13.26 25.77
N LYS A 171 -2.69 13.48 25.52
CA LYS A 171 -1.85 14.35 26.36
C LYS A 171 -1.80 15.80 25.87
N GLY A 172 -2.29 16.10 24.67
CA GLY A 172 -2.18 17.42 24.04
C GLY A 172 -0.74 17.83 23.70
N ILE A 173 0.14 16.88 23.39
CA ILE A 173 1.55 17.11 23.10
C ILE A 173 1.91 16.62 21.70
N VAL A 174 3.10 16.92 21.24
CA VAL A 174 3.66 16.42 19.97
C VAL A 174 5.02 15.79 20.24
N SER A 175 5.07 14.47 20.14
CA SER A 175 6.30 13.70 20.33
C SER A 175 7.03 13.45 19.00
N PRO A 176 8.36 13.32 19.01
CA PRO A 176 9.11 12.83 17.87
C PRO A 176 8.76 11.37 17.60
N LEU A 177 8.70 10.99 16.33
CA LEU A 177 8.50 9.59 15.95
C LEU A 177 9.85 8.88 15.89
N PRO A 178 9.95 7.65 16.41
CA PRO A 178 11.18 6.88 16.37
C PRO A 178 11.51 6.44 14.94
N ALA A 179 12.79 6.45 14.58
CA ALA A 179 13.25 5.88 13.32
C ALA A 179 13.21 4.34 13.33
N GLN A 180 13.36 3.75 14.51
CA GLN A 180 13.31 2.29 14.75
C GLN A 180 12.69 2.01 16.11
N ILE A 181 12.15 0.80 16.28
CA ILE A 181 11.60 0.36 17.56
C ILE A 181 12.70 -0.39 18.33
N ASP A 182 13.12 0.19 19.44
CA ASP A 182 13.99 -0.48 20.40
C ASP A 182 13.17 -1.36 21.38
N PRO A 183 13.83 -2.29 22.11
CA PRO A 183 13.15 -3.17 23.06
C PRO A 183 12.49 -2.44 24.22
N GLU A 184 13.01 -1.28 24.64
CA GLU A 184 12.47 -0.48 25.74
C GLU A 184 11.12 0.14 25.33
N LEU A 185 11.08 0.81 24.18
CA LEU A 185 9.83 1.36 23.63
C LEU A 185 8.78 0.28 23.39
N ARG A 186 9.20 -0.89 22.87
CA ARG A 186 8.30 -2.04 22.69
C ARG A 186 7.68 -2.49 24.01
N SER A 187 8.47 -2.59 25.07
CA SER A 187 8.02 -2.97 26.41
C SER A 187 7.08 -1.93 27.01
N GLU A 188 7.42 -0.65 26.86
CA GLU A 188 6.61 0.46 27.36
C GLU A 188 5.22 0.46 26.71
N LEU A 189 5.17 0.40 25.37
CA LEU A 189 3.90 0.42 24.61
C LEU A 189 3.07 -0.84 24.91
N GLY A 190 3.69 -2.01 24.99
CA GLY A 190 3.01 -3.27 25.31
C GLY A 190 2.41 -3.32 26.71
N GLY A 191 2.92 -2.53 27.66
CA GLY A 191 2.38 -2.38 29.00
C GLY A 191 1.16 -1.46 29.11
N GLN A 192 0.84 -0.69 28.07
CA GLN A 192 -0.24 0.29 28.04
C GLN A 192 -1.49 -0.30 27.34
N SER A 193 -2.24 -1.16 28.03
CA SER A 193 -3.37 -1.88 27.43
C SER A 193 -4.48 -0.97 26.87
N ASP A 194 -4.71 0.17 27.50
CA ASP A 194 -5.66 1.18 27.05
C ASP A 194 -5.21 1.84 25.72
N ILE A 195 -3.94 2.14 25.58
CA ILE A 195 -3.37 2.66 24.34
C ILE A 195 -3.46 1.62 23.22
N VAL A 196 -3.14 0.35 23.52
CA VAL A 196 -3.26 -0.74 22.52
C VAL A 196 -4.69 -0.88 22.01
N ALA A 197 -5.69 -0.81 22.91
CA ALA A 197 -7.10 -0.87 22.52
C ALA A 197 -7.51 0.32 21.63
N LEU A 198 -7.07 1.53 21.97
CA LEU A 198 -7.36 2.74 21.18
C LEU A 198 -6.66 2.71 19.82
N VAL A 199 -5.39 2.29 19.76
CA VAL A 199 -4.64 2.10 18.51
C VAL A 199 -5.36 1.12 17.58
N SER A 200 -5.80 -0.01 18.15
CA SER A 200 -6.56 -1.01 17.38
C SER A 200 -7.87 -0.43 16.86
N SER A 201 -8.59 0.35 17.68
CA SER A 201 -9.83 1.01 17.27
C SER A 201 -9.60 2.00 16.13
N VAL A 202 -8.57 2.85 16.21
CA VAL A 202 -8.20 3.81 15.16
C VAL A 202 -7.81 3.08 13.88
N ALA A 203 -6.94 2.07 13.98
CA ALA A 203 -6.45 1.32 12.83
C ALA A 203 -7.58 0.56 12.12
N TRP A 204 -8.45 -0.12 12.87
CA TRP A 204 -9.60 -0.85 12.31
C TRP A 204 -10.63 0.09 11.71
N SER A 205 -10.87 1.23 12.35
CA SER A 205 -11.77 2.25 11.84
C SER A 205 -11.28 2.80 10.49
N ALA A 206 -10.02 3.21 10.41
CA ALA A 206 -9.42 3.70 9.16
C ALA A 206 -9.40 2.62 8.07
N LEU A 207 -9.06 1.36 8.43
CA LEU A 207 -9.09 0.24 7.49
C LEU A 207 -10.51 -0.06 7.03
N GLY A 208 -11.51 -0.01 7.91
CA GLY A 208 -12.92 -0.21 7.55
C GLY A 208 -13.41 0.80 6.53
N VAL A 209 -13.07 2.08 6.71
CA VAL A 209 -13.37 3.13 5.74
C VAL A 209 -12.59 2.93 4.43
N ALA A 210 -11.33 2.54 4.50
CA ALA A 210 -10.52 2.24 3.32
C ALA A 210 -11.13 1.10 2.49
N VAL A 211 -11.57 0.04 3.15
CA VAL A 211 -12.26 -1.11 2.52
C VAL A 211 -13.59 -0.67 1.89
N TRP A 212 -14.39 0.12 2.63
CA TRP A 212 -15.64 0.67 2.12
C TRP A 212 -15.38 1.56 0.90
N ASN A 213 -14.38 2.43 0.95
CA ASN A 213 -13.99 3.30 -0.15
C ASN A 213 -13.63 2.50 -1.42
N THR A 214 -12.86 1.43 -1.28
CA THR A 214 -12.54 0.51 -2.39
C THR A 214 -13.80 -0.11 -2.99
N GLY A 215 -14.78 -0.50 -2.15
CA GLY A 215 -16.05 -1.08 -2.57
C GLY A 215 -16.95 -0.09 -3.32
N GLN A 216 -16.87 1.21 -3.02
CA GLN A 216 -17.70 2.23 -3.67
C GLN A 216 -17.39 2.38 -5.16
N HIS A 217 -16.18 2.14 -5.61
CA HIS A 217 -15.87 2.11 -7.03
C HIS A 217 -16.66 1.02 -7.79
N LEU A 218 -17.05 -0.04 -7.11
CA LEU A 218 -17.90 -1.11 -7.65
C LEU A 218 -19.40 -0.77 -7.55
N ALA A 219 -19.80 -0.03 -6.52
CA ALA A 219 -21.19 0.34 -6.24
C ALA A 219 -21.58 1.71 -6.81
N SER A 220 -20.64 2.49 -7.32
CA SER A 220 -20.80 3.89 -7.75
C SER A 220 -21.91 4.13 -8.78
N ALA A 221 -22.25 3.10 -9.55
CA ALA A 221 -23.38 3.17 -10.50
C ALA A 221 -24.77 3.17 -9.82
N GLN A 222 -24.84 2.95 -8.50
CA GLN A 222 -26.10 2.69 -7.80
C GLN A 222 -26.57 3.82 -6.86
N VAL A 223 -25.67 4.66 -6.34
CA VAL A 223 -26.03 5.73 -5.40
C VAL A 223 -25.15 6.99 -5.63
N PRO A 224 -25.46 7.80 -6.66
CA PRO A 224 -24.67 9.00 -7.01
C PRO A 224 -24.50 9.99 -5.85
N GLU A 225 -25.53 10.20 -5.03
CA GLU A 225 -25.50 11.15 -3.92
C GLU A 225 -24.48 10.78 -2.84
N VAL A 226 -24.21 9.50 -2.65
CA VAL A 226 -23.17 9.04 -1.68
C VAL A 226 -21.77 9.34 -2.20
N ILE A 227 -21.58 9.32 -3.51
CA ILE A 227 -20.28 9.59 -4.13
C ILE A 227 -19.94 11.08 -4.01
N ASP A 228 -20.91 11.95 -4.27
CA ASP A 228 -20.73 13.40 -4.19
C ASP A 228 -20.42 13.86 -2.75
N GLN A 229 -20.82 13.08 -1.74
CA GLN A 229 -20.59 13.36 -0.32
C GLN A 229 -19.43 12.52 0.27
N ARG A 230 -18.73 11.70 -0.51
CA ARG A 230 -17.74 10.73 -0.04
C ARG A 230 -16.69 11.36 0.87
N GLU A 231 -16.06 12.44 0.42
CA GLU A 231 -15.01 13.11 1.19
C GLU A 231 -15.54 13.65 2.51
N ALA A 232 -16.71 14.29 2.50
CA ALA A 232 -17.33 14.81 3.70
C ALA A 232 -17.70 13.70 4.71
N LEU A 233 -18.15 12.54 4.23
CA LEU A 233 -18.46 11.38 5.08
C LEU A 233 -17.20 10.78 5.71
N ILE A 234 -16.12 10.69 4.93
CA ILE A 234 -14.81 10.22 5.43
C ILE A 234 -14.30 11.20 6.50
N GLU A 235 -14.32 12.49 6.22
CA GLU A 235 -13.88 13.52 7.16
C GLU A 235 -14.69 13.50 8.45
N ALA A 236 -16.01 13.45 8.36
CA ALA A 236 -16.90 13.34 9.54
C ALA A 236 -16.61 12.09 10.36
N HIS A 237 -16.31 10.95 9.72
CA HIS A 237 -15.95 9.73 10.42
C HIS A 237 -14.59 9.87 11.14
N ILE A 238 -13.58 10.41 10.46
CA ILE A 238 -12.27 10.68 11.07
C ILE A 238 -12.41 11.61 12.27
N ASP A 239 -13.18 12.68 12.13
CA ASP A 239 -13.47 13.61 13.22
C ASP A 239 -14.15 12.93 14.40
N HIS A 240 -15.13 12.06 14.14
CA HIS A 240 -15.79 11.30 15.18
C HIS A 240 -14.80 10.42 15.95
N VAL A 241 -13.98 9.64 15.26
CA VAL A 241 -12.97 8.76 15.87
C VAL A 241 -11.98 9.57 16.73
N VAL A 242 -11.44 10.65 16.20
CA VAL A 242 -10.45 11.49 16.92
C VAL A 242 -11.08 12.16 18.14
N ASN A 243 -12.33 12.59 18.06
CA ASN A 243 -13.04 13.23 19.18
C ASN A 243 -13.46 12.25 20.29
N THR A 244 -13.38 10.94 20.05
CA THR A 244 -13.66 9.89 21.05
C THR A 244 -12.44 9.41 21.81
N LEU A 245 -11.23 9.87 21.42
CA LEU A 245 -9.98 9.56 22.11
C LEU A 245 -9.79 10.41 23.38
#